data_ed3390fcef1c301aff1a2ccb710de4e4
#
_entry.id   ed3390fcef1c301aff1a2ccb710de4e4
#
_cell.length_a   1.000
_cell.length_b   1.000
_cell.length_c   1.000
_cell.angle_alpha   90.00
_cell.angle_beta   90.00
_cell.angle_gamma   90.00
#
_symmetry.space_group_name_H-M   'P 1'
#
loop_
_entity.id
_entity.type
_entity.pdbx_description
1 polymer ?
#
loop_
_entity_poly.entity_id
_entity_poly.type
_entity_poly.pdbx_seq_one_letter_code
_entity_poly.pdbx_strand_id
1 'polypeptide(L)'
;MTTLTDNDPMLTPVMRQYFAAKEAHPDCLMFCRIGDFYELFYDDAILVSRELQLTLTARDKEKKQPMCGVPYHAAEIYLQRLLRKGYRIALCEQMEDPKTVKGIVKREVTRVLTPGTAVDPALGAGESCWLASVAVQKDRVGLGFVDLSTGDFRATEFVGAEAWALAVDELGRMKPVELVYAQGGLGGLGRSGSLLPTHPEKAGMNGAQEESGLEGIRTKTG
;
A
#
# COMPACT_ATOMS: atom_id res chain seq x y z
N MET A 1 14.49 12.62 -5.98
CA MET A 1 14.39 11.32 -6.68
C MET A 1 15.51 11.24 -7.69
N THR A 2 16.53 10.43 -7.45
CA THR A 2 17.56 10.15 -8.44
C THR A 2 16.93 9.15 -9.42
N THR A 3 16.65 9.60 -10.64
CA THR A 3 16.19 8.72 -11.74
C THR A 3 17.36 7.83 -12.14
N LEU A 4 17.43 6.65 -11.53
CA LEU A 4 18.32 5.59 -11.98
C LEU A 4 17.71 5.03 -13.26
N THR A 5 18.39 5.22 -14.38
CA THR A 5 17.95 4.65 -15.66
C THR A 5 18.35 3.16 -15.73
N ASP A 6 17.57 2.35 -16.43
CA ASP A 6 17.79 0.90 -16.63
C ASP A 6 19.21 0.53 -17.12
N ASN A 7 19.98 1.49 -17.61
CA ASN A 7 21.34 1.33 -18.13
C ASN A 7 22.45 1.75 -17.15
N ASP A 8 22.15 1.98 -15.87
CA ASP A 8 23.20 2.27 -14.90
C ASP A 8 24.05 1.01 -14.68
N PRO A 9 25.36 1.04 -15.02
CA PRO A 9 26.26 -0.10 -14.86
C PRO A 9 26.44 -0.53 -13.38
N MET A 10 26.02 0.27 -12.42
CA MET A 10 26.01 -0.07 -11.02
C MET A 10 24.79 -0.89 -10.58
N LEU A 11 23.75 -1.01 -11.42
CA LEU A 11 22.58 -1.82 -11.10
C LEU A 11 22.86 -3.31 -11.30
N THR A 12 22.94 -4.05 -10.19
CA THR A 12 22.95 -5.51 -10.26
C THR A 12 21.61 -5.98 -10.88
N PRO A 13 21.60 -7.14 -11.55
CA PRO A 13 20.38 -7.67 -12.15
C PRO A 13 19.22 -7.84 -11.16
N VAL A 14 19.51 -8.13 -9.88
CA VAL A 14 18.50 -8.15 -8.82
C VAL A 14 17.89 -6.75 -8.60
N MET A 15 18.72 -5.71 -8.61
CA MET A 15 18.25 -4.34 -8.45
C MET A 15 17.41 -3.86 -9.64
N ARG A 16 17.71 -4.31 -10.85
CA ARG A 16 16.85 -4.03 -12.02
C ARG A 16 15.45 -4.61 -11.84
N GLN A 17 15.35 -5.86 -11.37
CA GLN A 17 14.05 -6.48 -11.07
C GLN A 17 13.32 -5.73 -9.96
N TYR A 18 14.04 -5.29 -8.92
CA TYR A 18 13.47 -4.50 -7.83
C TYR A 18 12.89 -3.18 -8.33
N PHE A 19 13.65 -2.41 -9.13
CA PHE A 19 13.18 -1.13 -9.64
C PHE A 19 12.01 -1.28 -10.61
N ALA A 20 12.04 -2.27 -11.50
CA ALA A 20 10.91 -2.56 -12.38
C ALA A 20 9.63 -2.90 -11.60
N ALA A 21 9.75 -3.71 -10.53
CA ALA A 21 8.64 -4.01 -9.65
C ALA A 21 8.14 -2.76 -8.88
N LYS A 22 9.06 -1.91 -8.41
CA LYS A 22 8.73 -0.66 -7.70
C LYS A 22 8.05 0.35 -8.61
N GLU A 23 8.48 0.48 -9.87
CA GLU A 23 7.84 1.35 -10.86
C GLU A 23 6.41 0.92 -11.15
N ALA A 24 6.15 -0.38 -11.21
CA ALA A 24 4.79 -0.92 -11.38
C ALA A 24 3.91 -0.73 -10.12
N HIS A 25 4.51 -0.58 -8.93
CA HIS A 25 3.82 -0.44 -7.64
C HIS A 25 4.43 0.70 -6.81
N PRO A 26 4.39 1.96 -7.29
CA PRO A 26 5.12 3.07 -6.67
C PRO A 26 4.65 3.43 -5.26
N ASP A 27 3.39 3.17 -4.95
CA ASP A 27 2.72 3.44 -3.68
C ASP A 27 2.81 2.28 -2.66
N CYS A 28 3.47 1.18 -3.01
CA CYS A 28 3.65 0.03 -2.14
C CYS A 28 5.07 -0.04 -1.56
N LEU A 29 5.19 -0.50 -0.32
CA LEU A 29 6.46 -0.94 0.24
C LEU A 29 6.86 -2.26 -0.42
N MET A 30 8.01 -2.29 -1.07
CA MET A 30 8.46 -3.44 -1.85
C MET A 30 9.25 -4.44 -0.99
N PHE A 31 8.62 -5.52 -0.61
CA PHE A 31 9.24 -6.66 0.08
C PHE A 31 9.76 -7.66 -0.95
N CYS A 32 11.06 -7.62 -1.24
CA CYS A 32 11.68 -8.43 -2.28
C CYS A 32 12.34 -9.67 -1.68
N ARG A 33 11.91 -10.86 -2.10
CA ARG A 33 12.48 -12.13 -1.63
C ARG A 33 13.90 -12.31 -2.18
N ILE A 34 14.87 -12.37 -1.27
CA ILE A 34 16.28 -12.63 -1.59
C ILE A 34 16.80 -13.70 -0.62
N GLY A 35 16.94 -14.93 -1.10
CA GLY A 35 17.25 -16.06 -0.24
C GLY A 35 16.21 -16.29 0.85
N ASP A 36 16.63 -16.25 2.12
CA ASP A 36 15.77 -16.49 3.28
C ASP A 36 15.20 -15.21 3.89
N PHE A 37 15.34 -14.07 3.19
CA PHE A 37 14.86 -12.77 3.66
C PHE A 37 13.91 -12.13 2.67
N TYR A 38 13.02 -11.28 3.19
CA TYR A 38 12.47 -10.16 2.44
C TYR A 38 13.34 -8.94 2.70
N GLU A 39 13.94 -8.42 1.66
CA GLU A 39 14.79 -7.24 1.69
C GLU A 39 14.07 -6.05 1.09
N LEU A 40 14.27 -4.90 1.70
CA LEU A 40 13.80 -3.60 1.23
C LEU A 40 15.00 -2.70 1.00
N PHE A 41 14.88 -1.78 0.03
CA PHE A 41 15.97 -0.91 -0.37
C PHE A 41 15.54 0.54 -0.42
N TYR A 42 16.52 1.45 -0.36
CA TYR A 42 16.36 2.90 -0.48
C TYR A 42 15.30 3.47 0.49
N ASP A 43 14.37 4.27 -0.02
CA ASP A 43 13.35 4.95 0.78
C ASP A 43 12.44 3.97 1.52
N ASP A 44 12.10 2.83 0.90
CA ASP A 44 11.32 1.78 1.56
C ASP A 44 12.08 1.19 2.76
N ALA A 45 13.39 0.98 2.62
CA ALA A 45 14.22 0.49 3.73
C ALA A 45 14.33 1.49 4.86
N ILE A 46 14.55 2.77 4.55
CA ILE A 46 14.64 3.84 5.55
C ILE A 46 13.33 3.95 6.32
N LEU A 47 12.19 3.95 5.61
CA LEU A 47 10.88 4.04 6.21
C LEU A 47 10.59 2.81 7.09
N VAL A 48 10.73 1.60 6.54
CA VAL A 48 10.39 0.36 7.25
C VAL A 48 11.32 0.11 8.45
N SER A 49 12.62 0.43 8.34
CA SER A 49 13.54 0.32 9.47
C SER A 49 13.09 1.18 10.66
N ARG A 50 12.62 2.40 10.39
CA ARG A 50 12.08 3.30 11.41
C ARG A 50 10.77 2.78 12.01
N GLU A 51 9.81 2.41 11.14
CA GLU A 51 8.48 1.97 11.54
C GLU A 51 8.47 0.68 12.37
N LEU A 52 9.38 -0.22 12.06
CA LEU A 52 9.48 -1.53 12.69
C LEU A 52 10.66 -1.67 13.66
N GLN A 53 11.48 -0.60 13.81
CA GLN A 53 12.70 -0.60 14.62
C GLN A 53 13.70 -1.67 14.17
N LEU A 54 13.84 -1.86 12.85
CA LEU A 54 14.81 -2.77 12.27
C LEU A 54 16.15 -2.08 12.07
N THR A 55 17.22 -2.87 12.09
CA THR A 55 18.55 -2.36 11.77
C THR A 55 18.60 -1.94 10.30
N LEU A 56 18.86 -0.64 10.05
CA LEU A 56 19.19 -0.14 8.73
C LEU A 56 20.67 -0.43 8.46
N THR A 57 20.92 -1.12 7.36
CA THR A 57 22.24 -1.44 6.86
C THR A 57 22.42 -0.90 5.45
N ALA A 58 23.46 -1.28 4.75
CA ALA A 58 23.67 -0.93 3.36
C ALA A 58 24.17 -2.16 2.58
N ARG A 59 23.75 -2.25 1.34
CA ARG A 59 24.17 -3.33 0.44
C ARG A 59 25.59 -3.11 -0.07
N ASP A 60 26.01 -1.87 -0.21
CA ASP A 60 27.31 -1.47 -0.72
C ASP A 60 28.25 -0.97 0.39
N LYS A 61 29.55 -1.04 0.15
CA LYS A 61 30.58 -0.57 1.10
C LYS A 61 30.54 0.94 1.33
N GLU A 62 30.07 1.70 0.35
CA GLU A 62 29.97 3.16 0.39
C GLU A 62 28.71 3.65 1.10
N LYS A 63 27.85 2.74 1.54
CA LYS A 63 26.57 3.02 2.24
C LYS A 63 25.59 3.89 1.44
N LYS A 64 25.67 3.84 0.12
CA LYS A 64 24.77 4.58 -0.80
C LYS A 64 23.46 3.84 -1.07
N GLN A 65 23.39 2.54 -0.77
CA GLN A 65 22.22 1.71 -0.98
C GLN A 65 21.68 1.21 0.37
N PRO A 66 20.91 2.05 1.09
CA PRO A 66 20.34 1.64 2.35
C PRO A 66 19.42 0.42 2.15
N MET A 67 19.51 -0.52 3.07
CA MET A 67 18.67 -1.72 3.07
C MET A 67 18.29 -2.13 4.49
N CYS A 68 17.15 -2.78 4.62
CA CYS A 68 16.76 -3.54 5.78
C CYS A 68 16.08 -4.84 5.33
N GLY A 69 15.89 -5.78 6.23
CA GLY A 69 15.24 -7.02 5.88
C GLY A 69 14.71 -7.77 7.08
N VAL A 70 13.76 -8.67 6.80
CA VAL A 70 13.18 -9.57 7.79
C VAL A 70 13.25 -11.01 7.27
N PRO A 71 13.44 -12.02 8.15
CA PRO A 71 13.36 -13.41 7.74
C PRO A 71 11.99 -13.71 7.14
N TYR A 72 11.93 -14.39 5.99
CA TYR A 72 10.65 -14.62 5.30
C TYR A 72 9.64 -15.41 6.13
N HIS A 73 10.12 -16.37 6.90
CA HIS A 73 9.27 -17.20 7.76
C HIS A 73 8.67 -16.43 8.95
N ALA A 74 9.23 -15.26 9.28
CA ALA A 74 8.73 -14.38 10.34
C ALA A 74 8.08 -13.11 9.77
N ALA A 75 7.96 -12.97 8.45
CA ALA A 75 7.53 -11.74 7.81
C ALA A 75 6.10 -11.32 8.19
N GLU A 76 5.21 -12.28 8.42
CA GLU A 76 3.79 -12.01 8.68
C GLU A 76 3.57 -10.98 9.79
N ILE A 77 4.28 -11.10 10.91
CA ILE A 77 4.17 -10.16 12.04
C ILE A 77 4.55 -8.74 11.63
N TYR A 78 5.57 -8.59 10.79
CA TYR A 78 6.04 -7.28 10.32
C TYR A 78 5.08 -6.68 9.29
N LEU A 79 4.56 -7.50 8.38
CA LEU A 79 3.57 -7.10 7.38
C LEU A 79 2.31 -6.57 8.07
N GLN A 80 1.78 -7.31 9.05
CA GLN A 80 0.59 -6.91 9.82
C GLN A 80 0.80 -5.58 10.54
N ARG A 81 1.96 -5.36 11.14
CA ARG A 81 2.27 -4.08 11.82
C ARG A 81 2.28 -2.89 10.84
N LEU A 82 2.76 -3.07 9.62
CA LEU A 82 2.75 -2.03 8.58
C LEU A 82 1.34 -1.79 8.03
N LEU A 83 0.58 -2.87 7.78
CA LEU A 83 -0.81 -2.78 7.30
C LEU A 83 -1.69 -2.03 8.30
N ARG A 84 -1.57 -2.31 9.60
CA ARG A 84 -2.26 -1.56 10.67
C ARG A 84 -1.90 -0.07 10.71
N LYS A 85 -0.73 0.31 10.21
CA LYS A 85 -0.29 1.69 10.06
C LYS A 85 -0.72 2.34 8.74
N GLY A 86 -1.49 1.62 7.92
CA GLY A 86 -2.03 2.12 6.66
C GLY A 86 -1.12 1.95 5.44
N TYR A 87 0.03 1.26 5.57
CA TYR A 87 0.92 1.02 4.44
C TYR A 87 0.39 -0.07 3.52
N ARG A 88 0.62 0.09 2.22
CA ARG A 88 0.41 -0.94 1.20
C ARG A 88 1.73 -1.66 0.95
N ILE A 89 1.67 -2.97 0.71
CA ILE A 89 2.85 -3.81 0.59
C ILE A 89 2.76 -4.66 -0.67
N ALA A 90 3.82 -4.64 -1.48
CA ALA A 90 3.97 -5.56 -2.61
C ALA A 90 4.98 -6.65 -2.25
N LEU A 91 4.55 -7.91 -2.31
CA LEU A 91 5.39 -9.08 -2.11
C LEU A 91 5.95 -9.54 -3.45
N CYS A 92 7.25 -9.39 -3.62
CA CYS A 92 7.99 -9.78 -4.80
C CYS A 92 8.73 -11.10 -4.52
N GLU A 93 8.24 -12.19 -5.10
CA GLU A 93 8.69 -13.55 -4.84
C GLU A 93 9.68 -14.07 -5.90
N GLN A 94 10.50 -15.02 -5.48
CA GLN A 94 11.32 -15.83 -6.40
C GLN A 94 10.40 -16.83 -7.12
N MET A 95 10.35 -16.76 -8.44
CA MET A 95 9.49 -17.61 -9.28
C MET A 95 10.15 -18.97 -9.62
N GLU A 96 11.42 -19.12 -9.27
CA GLU A 96 12.23 -20.29 -9.60
C GLU A 96 13.05 -20.72 -8.37
N ASP A 97 13.37 -22.01 -8.29
CA ASP A 97 14.26 -22.52 -7.23
C ASP A 97 15.71 -22.07 -7.53
N PRO A 98 16.33 -21.27 -6.62
CA PRO A 98 17.72 -20.84 -6.80
C PRO A 98 18.72 -21.96 -7.01
N LYS A 99 18.41 -23.19 -6.58
CA LYS A 99 19.29 -24.36 -6.72
C LYS A 99 19.27 -24.97 -8.14
N THR A 100 18.22 -24.69 -8.90
CA THR A 100 18.02 -25.29 -10.24
C THR A 100 18.38 -24.35 -11.38
N VAL A 101 18.44 -23.05 -11.14
CA VAL A 101 18.65 -22.02 -12.15
C VAL A 101 20.11 -21.64 -12.25
N LYS A 102 20.67 -21.73 -13.48
CA LYS A 102 21.97 -21.15 -13.78
C LYS A 102 21.81 -19.67 -14.10
N GLY A 103 22.01 -18.80 -13.10
CA GLY A 103 21.91 -17.37 -13.29
C GLY A 103 21.06 -16.67 -12.21
N ILE A 104 20.37 -15.62 -12.63
CA ILE A 104 19.58 -14.79 -11.71
C ILE A 104 18.16 -15.32 -11.69
N VAL A 105 17.70 -15.69 -10.51
CA VAL A 105 16.31 -16.09 -10.26
C VAL A 105 15.37 -14.98 -10.65
N LYS A 106 14.36 -15.29 -11.44
CA LYS A 106 13.28 -14.38 -11.79
C LYS A 106 12.44 -14.03 -10.57
N ARG A 107 12.06 -12.77 -10.45
CA ARG A 107 11.20 -12.27 -9.39
C ARG A 107 10.01 -11.54 -9.97
N GLU A 108 8.85 -11.76 -9.37
CA GLU A 108 7.61 -11.08 -9.75
C GLU A 108 6.81 -10.70 -8.50
N VAL A 109 6.02 -9.63 -8.60
CA VAL A 109 5.06 -9.29 -7.57
C VAL A 109 3.90 -10.27 -7.65
N THR A 110 3.76 -11.10 -6.63
CA THR A 110 2.71 -12.13 -6.56
C THR A 110 1.49 -11.68 -5.79
N ARG A 111 1.65 -10.73 -4.84
CA ARG A 111 0.58 -10.22 -4.00
C ARG A 111 0.81 -8.75 -3.67
N VAL A 112 -0.28 -8.00 -3.65
CA VAL A 112 -0.35 -6.67 -3.04
C VAL A 112 -1.28 -6.77 -1.85
N LEU A 113 -0.74 -6.44 -0.67
CA LEU A 113 -1.49 -6.39 0.58
C LEU A 113 -1.84 -4.94 0.88
N THR A 114 -3.09 -4.72 1.26
CA THR A 114 -3.59 -3.40 1.66
C THR A 114 -4.27 -3.49 3.03
N PRO A 115 -4.44 -2.39 3.76
CA PRO A 115 -5.11 -2.42 5.07
C PRO A 115 -6.47 -3.11 5.06
N GLY A 116 -7.28 -2.86 4.02
CA GLY A 116 -8.64 -3.41 3.90
C GLY A 116 -8.70 -4.83 3.35
N THR A 117 -7.60 -5.34 2.76
CA THR A 117 -7.53 -6.71 2.21
C THR A 117 -6.71 -7.65 3.11
N ALA A 118 -6.13 -7.13 4.19
CA ALA A 118 -5.40 -7.95 5.16
C ALA A 118 -6.38 -8.71 6.04
N VAL A 119 -6.31 -10.04 5.99
CA VAL A 119 -6.97 -10.90 6.98
C VAL A 119 -5.99 -11.12 8.12
N ASP A 120 -6.21 -10.47 9.25
CA ASP A 120 -5.38 -10.63 10.44
C ASP A 120 -6.03 -11.60 11.43
N PRO A 121 -5.51 -12.83 11.57
CA PRO A 121 -6.05 -13.78 12.52
C PRO A 121 -5.93 -13.35 14.00
N ALA A 122 -5.09 -12.34 14.26
CA ALA A 122 -4.86 -11.79 15.60
C ALA A 122 -5.75 -10.58 15.92
N LEU A 123 -6.56 -10.09 14.94
CA LEU A 123 -7.65 -9.19 15.26
C LEU A 123 -8.64 -9.96 16.14
N GLY A 124 -8.72 -9.59 17.41
CA GLY A 124 -9.64 -10.22 18.34
C GLY A 124 -11.07 -10.16 17.80
N ALA A 125 -11.88 -11.16 18.11
CA ALA A 125 -13.29 -11.18 17.79
C ALA A 125 -13.96 -9.89 18.31
N GLY A 126 -14.22 -8.91 17.43
CA GLY A 126 -14.86 -7.63 17.79
C GLY A 126 -14.34 -6.40 17.07
N GLU A 127 -13.18 -6.43 16.44
CA GLU A 127 -12.70 -5.32 15.62
C GLU A 127 -12.93 -5.63 14.14
N SER A 128 -13.93 -4.98 13.54
CA SER A 128 -14.21 -5.09 12.11
C SER A 128 -13.19 -4.28 11.31
N CYS A 129 -12.63 -4.89 10.26
CA CYS A 129 -11.70 -4.27 9.33
C CYS A 129 -12.42 -3.98 8.00
N TRP A 130 -13.15 -2.86 7.95
CA TRP A 130 -13.97 -2.51 6.81
C TRP A 130 -13.15 -2.00 5.64
N LEU A 131 -13.27 -2.66 4.49
CA LEU A 131 -12.98 -2.08 3.18
C LEU A 131 -14.27 -1.47 2.67
N ALA A 132 -14.26 -0.17 2.36
CA ALA A 132 -15.43 0.51 1.82
C ALA A 132 -15.28 0.81 0.33
N SER A 133 -16.40 0.88 -0.37
CA SER A 133 -16.48 1.39 -1.74
C SER A 133 -17.50 2.51 -1.84
N VAL A 134 -17.21 3.50 -2.70
CA VAL A 134 -18.10 4.63 -3.00
C VAL A 134 -18.40 4.67 -4.49
N ALA A 135 -19.68 4.77 -4.82
CA ALA A 135 -20.16 5.02 -6.18
C ALA A 135 -21.06 6.25 -6.19
N VAL A 136 -20.78 7.19 -7.08
CA VAL A 136 -21.57 8.42 -7.22
C VAL A 136 -22.20 8.47 -8.59
N GLN A 137 -23.53 8.68 -8.66
CA GLN A 137 -24.25 8.84 -9.90
C GLN A 137 -25.34 9.90 -9.76
N LYS A 138 -25.14 11.06 -10.37
CA LYS A 138 -26.04 12.23 -10.27
C LYS A 138 -26.26 12.64 -8.80
N ASP A 139 -27.47 12.53 -8.32
CA ASP A 139 -27.92 12.85 -6.96
C ASP A 139 -27.94 11.63 -6.03
N ARG A 140 -27.24 10.54 -6.40
CA ARG A 140 -27.17 9.28 -5.66
C ARG A 140 -25.75 8.99 -5.24
N VAL A 141 -25.57 8.51 -4.01
CA VAL A 141 -24.32 8.01 -3.47
C VAL A 141 -24.56 6.63 -2.87
N GLY A 142 -23.92 5.63 -3.46
CA GLY A 142 -23.92 4.27 -2.94
C GLY A 142 -22.67 3.99 -2.14
N LEU A 143 -22.81 3.32 -1.02
CA LEU A 143 -21.71 2.81 -0.19
C LEU A 143 -21.81 1.29 -0.08
N GLY A 144 -20.69 0.61 -0.24
CA GLY A 144 -20.54 -0.80 0.07
C GLY A 144 -19.43 -0.98 1.10
N PHE A 145 -19.61 -1.88 2.05
CA PHE A 145 -18.63 -2.23 3.07
C PHE A 145 -18.46 -3.75 3.10
N VAL A 146 -17.22 -4.20 3.14
CA VAL A 146 -16.90 -5.63 3.31
C VAL A 146 -15.81 -5.80 4.36
N ASP A 147 -16.04 -6.75 5.25
CA ASP A 147 -15.01 -7.26 6.16
C ASP A 147 -14.59 -8.64 5.66
N LEU A 148 -13.37 -8.72 5.10
CA LEU A 148 -12.87 -9.96 4.49
C LEU A 148 -12.54 -11.04 5.54
N SER A 149 -12.37 -10.67 6.79
CA SER A 149 -12.07 -11.63 7.87
C SER A 149 -13.32 -12.41 8.32
N THR A 150 -14.47 -11.74 8.29
CA THR A 150 -15.76 -12.32 8.70
C THR A 150 -16.66 -12.71 7.53
N GLY A 151 -16.42 -12.12 6.35
CA GLY A 151 -17.31 -12.22 5.20
C GLY A 151 -18.56 -11.33 5.32
N ASP A 152 -18.63 -10.45 6.32
CA ASP A 152 -19.74 -9.51 6.48
C ASP A 152 -19.75 -8.49 5.35
N PHE A 153 -20.91 -8.30 4.71
CA PHE A 153 -21.11 -7.35 3.62
C PHE A 153 -22.34 -6.49 3.89
N ARG A 154 -22.17 -5.17 3.76
CA ARG A 154 -23.23 -4.19 3.94
C ARG A 154 -23.25 -3.23 2.77
N ALA A 155 -24.43 -2.77 2.38
CA ALA A 155 -24.59 -1.75 1.35
C ALA A 155 -25.73 -0.81 1.71
N THR A 156 -25.59 0.47 1.30
CA THR A 156 -26.62 1.49 1.47
C THR A 156 -26.56 2.49 0.32
N GLU A 157 -27.65 3.22 0.10
CA GLU A 157 -27.74 4.28 -0.88
C GLU A 157 -28.39 5.51 -0.23
N PHE A 158 -27.88 6.68 -0.57
CA PHE A 158 -28.43 7.99 -0.24
C PHE A 158 -28.83 8.70 -1.53
N VAL A 159 -29.96 9.42 -1.51
CA VAL A 159 -30.55 10.08 -2.70
C VAL A 159 -30.90 11.49 -2.37
N GLY A 160 -30.67 12.43 -3.29
CA GLY A 160 -31.04 13.83 -3.20
C GLY A 160 -29.88 14.77 -2.86
N ALA A 161 -30.18 16.02 -2.59
CA ALA A 161 -29.18 17.08 -2.43
C ALA A 161 -28.18 16.84 -1.27
N GLU A 162 -28.61 16.12 -0.23
CA GLU A 162 -27.78 15.83 0.94
C GLU A 162 -27.14 14.43 0.89
N ALA A 163 -27.28 13.68 -0.22
CA ALA A 163 -26.81 12.31 -0.34
C ALA A 163 -25.33 12.16 0.00
N TRP A 164 -24.52 13.13 -0.41
CA TRP A 164 -23.09 13.10 -0.11
C TRP A 164 -22.79 13.34 1.38
N ALA A 165 -23.44 14.29 2.00
CA ALA A 165 -23.24 14.58 3.43
C ALA A 165 -23.61 13.35 4.29
N LEU A 166 -24.74 12.71 3.99
CA LEU A 166 -25.17 11.48 4.66
C LEU A 166 -24.20 10.30 4.42
N ALA A 167 -23.65 10.19 3.23
CA ALA A 167 -22.65 9.17 2.93
C ALA A 167 -21.33 9.39 3.71
N VAL A 168 -20.91 10.64 3.85
CA VAL A 168 -19.74 11.01 4.68
C VAL A 168 -19.96 10.66 6.14
N ASP A 169 -21.15 10.98 6.68
CA ASP A 169 -21.51 10.63 8.06
C ASP A 169 -21.48 9.12 8.28
N GLU A 170 -22.00 8.34 7.32
CA GLU A 170 -21.98 6.88 7.38
C GLU A 170 -20.54 6.32 7.31
N LEU A 171 -19.67 6.86 6.43
CA LEU A 171 -18.27 6.53 6.41
C LEU A 171 -17.58 6.83 7.74
N GLY A 172 -17.90 7.99 8.35
CA GLY A 172 -17.41 8.37 9.68
C GLY A 172 -17.89 7.43 10.79
N ARG A 173 -19.10 6.88 10.68
CA ARG A 173 -19.67 5.91 11.61
C ARG A 173 -19.02 4.53 11.47
N MET A 174 -18.85 4.07 10.23
CA MET A 174 -18.28 2.74 9.92
C MET A 174 -16.76 2.68 10.06
N LYS A 175 -16.07 3.82 9.92
CA LYS A 175 -14.62 3.97 10.04
C LYS A 175 -13.84 2.94 9.21
N PRO A 176 -14.05 2.86 7.88
CA PRO A 176 -13.31 1.93 7.06
C PRO A 176 -11.81 2.23 7.10
N VAL A 177 -11.00 1.17 7.08
CA VAL A 177 -9.53 1.29 7.03
C VAL A 177 -9.02 1.56 5.62
N GLU A 178 -9.85 1.31 4.61
CA GLU A 178 -9.55 1.54 3.20
C GLU A 178 -10.83 1.92 2.44
N LEU A 179 -10.67 2.85 1.47
CA LEU A 179 -11.76 3.31 0.61
C LEU A 179 -11.39 3.13 -0.87
N VAL A 180 -12.26 2.47 -1.62
CA VAL A 180 -12.14 2.24 -3.06
C VAL A 180 -13.18 3.07 -3.80
N TYR A 181 -12.78 3.74 -4.87
CA TYR A 181 -13.68 4.51 -5.73
C TYR A 181 -13.18 4.53 -7.18
N ALA A 182 -14.10 4.77 -8.12
CA ALA A 182 -13.75 4.87 -9.53
C ALA A 182 -12.86 6.10 -9.79
N GLN A 183 -11.87 5.96 -10.66
CA GLN A 183 -11.02 7.08 -11.08
C GLN A 183 -11.89 8.19 -11.70
N GLY A 184 -11.79 9.41 -11.17
CA GLY A 184 -12.67 10.53 -11.54
C GLY A 184 -14.06 10.49 -10.91
N GLY A 185 -14.44 9.41 -10.22
CA GLY A 185 -15.75 9.22 -9.63
C GLY A 185 -16.12 10.22 -8.52
N LEU A 186 -15.15 10.88 -7.92
CA LEU A 186 -15.35 11.93 -6.90
C LEU A 186 -15.12 13.34 -7.44
N GLY A 187 -14.80 13.50 -8.73
CA GLY A 187 -14.45 14.80 -9.35
C GLY A 187 -15.57 15.83 -9.45
N GLY A 188 -16.81 15.46 -9.16
CA GLY A 188 -17.95 16.37 -9.06
C GLY A 188 -18.23 16.88 -7.64
N LEU A 189 -17.49 16.40 -6.66
CA LEU A 189 -17.67 16.74 -5.25
C LEU A 189 -16.69 17.86 -4.93
N GLY A 190 -17.22 19.05 -4.68
CA GLY A 190 -16.45 20.24 -4.38
C GLY A 190 -15.37 19.97 -3.32
N ARG A 191 -14.22 20.58 -3.50
CA ARG A 191 -13.05 20.55 -2.62
C ARG A 191 -13.45 20.89 -1.17
N SER A 192 -13.76 19.89 -0.36
CA SER A 192 -13.94 20.10 1.08
C SER A 192 -13.61 18.83 1.85
N GLY A 193 -12.44 18.84 2.46
CA GLY A 193 -12.08 17.99 3.59
C GLY A 193 -11.52 16.63 3.28
N SER A 194 -10.34 16.35 3.82
CA SER A 194 -9.75 15.01 3.94
C SER A 194 -10.68 14.09 4.73
N LEU A 195 -11.19 13.04 4.11
CA LEU A 195 -12.14 12.08 4.67
C LEU A 195 -11.50 10.90 5.40
N LEU A 196 -10.19 10.75 5.29
CA LEU A 196 -9.45 9.69 5.96
C LEU A 196 -8.31 10.30 6.78
N PRO A 197 -7.90 9.66 7.88
CA PRO A 197 -6.73 10.10 8.61
C PRO A 197 -5.53 10.10 7.67
N THR A 198 -5.07 11.29 7.27
CA THR A 198 -3.81 11.46 6.57
C THR A 198 -2.71 10.96 7.48
N HIS A 199 -1.87 10.10 6.98
CA HIS A 199 -0.66 9.68 7.68
C HIS A 199 0.11 10.94 8.13
N PRO A 200 0.46 11.10 9.42
CA PRO A 200 1.01 12.35 9.95
C PRO A 200 2.35 12.78 9.36
N GLU A 201 2.97 12.05 8.47
CA GLU A 201 4.31 12.31 7.98
C GLU A 201 4.48 12.81 6.54
N LYS A 202 3.40 13.04 5.77
CA LYS A 202 3.53 13.77 4.50
C LYS A 202 3.57 15.30 4.64
N ALA A 203 3.44 15.81 5.84
CA ALA A 203 3.44 17.26 6.13
C ALA A 203 4.84 17.91 6.23
N GLY A 204 5.93 17.17 6.02
CA GLY A 204 7.29 17.65 6.31
C GLY A 204 8.28 17.75 5.15
N MET A 205 7.94 17.37 3.91
CA MET A 205 8.87 17.50 2.78
C MET A 205 8.14 17.97 1.51
N ASN A 206 8.11 19.20 1.32
CA ASN A 206 8.08 20.10 0.16
C ASN A 206 7.01 21.17 0.33
N GLY A 207 7.50 22.38 0.65
CA GLY A 207 6.76 23.59 0.37
C GLY A 207 6.69 23.78 -1.14
N ALA A 208 5.55 23.48 -1.72
CA ALA A 208 4.94 24.08 -2.90
C ALA A 208 3.80 23.18 -3.38
N GLN A 209 2.60 23.79 -3.36
CA GLN A 209 1.35 23.32 -3.97
C GLN A 209 0.58 22.21 -3.24
N GLU A 210 -0.40 22.70 -2.48
CA GLU A 210 -1.58 21.97 -2.04
C GLU A 210 -2.35 21.42 -3.26
N GLU A 211 -2.24 20.10 -3.49
CA GLU A 211 -3.26 19.36 -4.22
C GLU A 211 -3.75 18.21 -3.35
N SER A 212 -4.97 18.44 -2.90
CA SER A 212 -6.02 17.55 -2.39
C SER A 212 -5.66 16.08 -2.07
N GLY A 213 -5.72 15.75 -0.79
CA GLY A 213 -5.55 14.42 -0.20
C GLY A 213 -6.61 13.39 -0.52
N LEU A 214 -6.85 13.08 -1.79
CA LEU A 214 -7.63 11.94 -2.26
C LEU A 214 -6.81 11.06 -3.24
N GLU A 215 -5.51 11.26 -3.33
CA GLU A 215 -4.62 10.41 -4.11
C GLU A 215 -4.13 9.21 -3.29
N GLY A 216 -4.89 8.17 -3.20
CA GLY A 216 -4.45 7.03 -2.41
C GLY A 216 -4.85 5.65 -2.88
N ILE A 217 -5.85 5.47 -3.73
CA ILE A 217 -6.24 4.12 -4.15
C ILE A 217 -6.70 4.16 -5.60
N ARG A 218 -5.76 3.89 -6.50
CA ARG A 218 -6.05 3.66 -7.91
C ARG A 218 -6.07 2.16 -8.17
N THR A 219 -7.23 1.55 -8.26
CA THR A 219 -7.35 0.27 -8.93
C THR A 219 -7.47 0.53 -10.43
N LYS A 220 -6.47 0.13 -11.21
CA LYS A 220 -6.62 -0.01 -12.66
C LYS A 220 -7.46 -1.26 -12.91
N THR A 221 -8.72 -1.10 -13.24
CA THR A 221 -9.45 -2.08 -14.03
C THR A 221 -9.35 -1.63 -15.49
N GLY A 222 -8.68 -2.46 -16.30
CA GLY A 222 -8.56 -2.35 -17.75
C GLY A 222 -9.87 -2.49 -18.48
#